data_61ae140c3c05fac9889d1829f6ea0326
#
_entry.id   61ae140c3c05fac9889d1829f6ea0326
#
_cell.length_a   1.000
_cell.length_b   1.000
_cell.length_c   1.000
_cell.angle_alpha   90.00
_cell.angle_beta   90.00
_cell.angle_gamma   90.00
#
_symmetry.space_group_name_H-M   'P 1'
#
loop_
_entity.id
_entity.type
_entity.pdbx_description
1 polymer ?
#
loop_
_entity_poly.entity_id
_entity_poly.type
_entity_poly.pdbx_seq_one_letter_code
_entity_poly.pdbx_strand_id
1 'polypeptide(L)' 'SPVGDLEKNIHALLQSMFTKLELVSREEFDIQAEVLRQTKAKLAALEKQIEALEKAN' A
#
# COMPACT_ATOMS: atom_id res chain seq x y z
N SER A 1 -37.31 -17.87 7.11
CA SER A 1 -37.33 -18.03 8.56
C SER A 1 -36.39 -17.06 9.23
N PRO A 2 -36.57 -16.75 10.50
CA PRO A 2 -35.67 -15.87 11.23
C PRO A 2 -34.21 -16.37 11.24
N VAL A 3 -33.99 -17.65 11.29
CA VAL A 3 -32.65 -18.26 11.25
C VAL A 3 -32.00 -18.06 9.87
N GLY A 4 -32.77 -18.22 8.78
CA GLY A 4 -32.27 -17.98 7.44
C GLY A 4 -31.90 -16.51 7.21
N ASP A 5 -32.68 -15.58 7.76
CA ASP A 5 -32.38 -14.15 7.69
C ASP A 5 -31.12 -13.80 8.48
N LEU A 6 -30.94 -14.39 9.67
CA LEU A 6 -29.73 -14.21 10.47
C LEU A 6 -28.49 -14.72 9.73
N GLU A 7 -28.56 -15.88 9.11
CA GLU A 7 -27.45 -16.43 8.33
C GLU A 7 -27.07 -15.52 7.17
N LYS A 8 -28.06 -14.98 6.43
CA LYS A 8 -27.81 -14.04 5.35
C LYS A 8 -27.15 -12.75 5.85
N ASN A 9 -27.59 -12.25 6.99
CA ASN A 9 -27.02 -11.03 7.58
C ASN A 9 -25.56 -11.24 8.01
N ILE A 10 -25.26 -12.38 8.63
CA ILE A 10 -23.90 -12.74 9.02
C ILE A 10 -23.02 -12.86 7.79
N HIS A 11 -23.50 -13.54 6.74
CA HIS A 11 -22.76 -13.70 5.50
C HIS A 11 -22.44 -12.35 4.84
N ALA A 12 -23.43 -11.46 4.77
CA ALA A 12 -23.23 -10.11 4.23
C ALA A 12 -22.22 -9.29 5.06
N LEU A 13 -22.27 -9.42 6.39
CA LEU A 13 -21.31 -8.77 7.29
C LEU A 13 -19.89 -9.27 7.03
N LEU A 14 -19.70 -10.57 6.94
CA LEU A 14 -18.39 -11.17 6.67
C LEU A 14 -17.82 -10.74 5.32
N GLN A 15 -18.66 -10.68 4.29
CA GLN A 15 -18.24 -10.19 2.98
C GLN A 15 -17.82 -8.73 3.03
N SER A 16 -18.58 -7.89 3.75
CA SER A 16 -18.25 -6.47 3.93
C SER A 16 -16.90 -6.30 4.63
N MET A 17 -16.66 -7.07 5.70
CA MET A 17 -15.38 -7.05 6.42
C MET A 17 -14.22 -7.49 5.54
N PHE A 18 -14.41 -8.54 4.76
CA PHE A 18 -13.39 -9.06 3.85
C PHE A 18 -13.02 -8.03 2.79
N THR A 19 -14.01 -7.37 2.21
CA THR A 19 -13.80 -6.30 1.23
C THR A 19 -13.04 -5.13 1.84
N LYS A 20 -13.38 -4.72 3.05
CA LYS A 20 -12.66 -3.64 3.76
C LYS A 20 -11.21 -3.99 4.02
N LEU A 21 -10.92 -5.22 4.45
CA LEU A 21 -9.55 -5.68 4.65
C LEU A 21 -8.74 -5.66 3.35
N GLU A 22 -9.37 -6.09 2.25
CA GLU A 22 -8.73 -6.05 0.94
C GLU A 22 -8.42 -4.63 0.48
N LEU A 23 -9.36 -3.68 0.67
CA LEU A 23 -9.16 -2.28 0.31
C LEU A 23 -8.06 -1.62 1.13
N VAL A 24 -8.04 -1.85 2.45
CA VAL A 24 -6.99 -1.34 3.34
C VAL A 24 -5.63 -1.91 2.95
N SER A 25 -5.56 -3.19 2.65
CA SER A 25 -4.31 -3.84 2.19
C SER A 25 -3.81 -3.24 0.89
N ARG A 26 -4.70 -2.91 -0.04
CA ARG A 26 -4.36 -2.27 -1.32
C ARG A 26 -3.85 -0.85 -1.12
N GLU A 27 -4.51 -0.06 -0.28
CA GLU A 27 -4.07 1.29 0.06
C GLU A 27 -2.67 1.28 0.67
N GLU A 28 -2.41 0.38 1.60
CA GLU A 28 -1.10 0.24 2.22
C GLU A 28 -0.03 -0.14 1.19
N PHE A 29 -0.33 -1.05 0.28
CA PHE A 29 0.56 -1.41 -0.81
C PHE A 29 0.87 -0.19 -1.68
N ASP A 30 -0.15 0.58 -2.05
CA ASP A 30 0.02 1.77 -2.90
C ASP A 30 0.88 2.83 -2.21
N ILE A 31 0.69 3.02 -0.90
CA ILE A 31 1.51 3.93 -0.09
C ILE A 31 2.97 3.48 -0.10
N GLN A 32 3.24 2.21 0.16
CA GLN A 32 4.60 1.68 0.18
C GLN A 32 5.26 1.71 -1.19
N ALA A 33 4.51 1.44 -2.25
CA ALA A 33 5.01 1.55 -3.62
C ALA A 33 5.44 2.99 -3.95
N GLU A 34 4.65 3.99 -3.53
CA GLU A 34 5.00 5.40 -3.73
C GLU A 34 6.21 5.82 -2.90
N VAL A 35 6.30 5.38 -1.64
CA VAL A 35 7.48 5.61 -0.80
C VAL A 35 8.74 5.03 -1.46
N LEU A 36 8.64 3.82 -1.98
CA LEU A 36 9.75 3.18 -2.68
C LEU A 36 10.18 3.97 -3.91
N ARG A 37 9.23 4.41 -4.73
CA ARG A 37 9.49 5.22 -5.91
C ARG A 37 10.22 6.52 -5.55
N GLN A 38 9.75 7.24 -4.54
CA GLN A 38 10.37 8.48 -4.08
C GLN A 38 11.76 8.24 -3.50
N THR A 39 11.94 7.15 -2.77
CA THR A 39 13.23 6.80 -2.18
C THR A 39 14.27 6.47 -3.25
N LYS A 40 13.87 5.74 -4.29
CA LYS A 40 14.74 5.46 -5.43
C LYS A 40 15.16 6.74 -6.15
N ALA A 41 14.24 7.68 -6.33
CA ALA A 41 14.53 8.96 -6.96
C ALA A 41 15.53 9.79 -6.12
N LYS A 42 15.35 9.81 -4.79
CA LYS A 42 16.28 10.48 -3.87
C LYS A 42 17.65 9.83 -3.90
N LEU A 43 17.70 8.50 -3.92
CA LEU A 43 18.97 7.76 -4.00
C LEU A 43 19.71 8.10 -5.28
N ALA A 44 19.02 8.11 -6.43
CA ALA A 44 19.62 8.48 -7.70
C ALA A 44 20.17 9.91 -7.70
N ALA A 45 19.43 10.85 -7.09
CA ALA A 45 19.89 12.23 -6.95
C ALA A 45 21.13 12.33 -6.07
N LEU A 46 21.17 11.61 -4.96
CA LEU A 46 22.34 11.58 -4.05
C LEU A 46 23.55 10.95 -4.73
N GLU A 47 23.38 9.89 -5.49
CA GLU A 47 24.45 9.25 -6.25
C GLU A 47 25.08 10.22 -7.25
N LYS A 48 24.26 11.03 -7.93
CA LYS A 48 24.76 12.08 -8.82
C LYS A 48 25.55 13.15 -8.09
N GLN A 49 25.10 13.56 -6.91
CA GLN A 49 25.81 14.54 -6.07
C GLN A 49 27.17 14.00 -5.62
N ILE A 50 27.21 12.74 -5.19
CA ILE A 50 28.45 12.10 -4.78
C ILE A 50 29.41 12.00 -5.95
N GLU A 51 28.92 11.59 -7.11
CA GLU A 51 29.72 11.51 -8.33
C GLU A 51 30.31 12.86 -8.73
N ALA A 52 29.52 13.92 -8.62
CA ALA A 52 29.99 15.28 -8.90
C ALA A 52 31.09 15.72 -7.90
N LEU A 53 30.94 15.39 -6.63
CA LEU A 53 31.95 15.69 -5.60
C LEU A 53 33.24 14.90 -5.83
N GLU A 54 33.16 13.65 -6.20
CA GLU A 54 34.31 12.83 -6.52
C GLU A 54 35.08 13.38 -7.72
N LYS A 55 34.38 13.86 -8.75
CA LYS A 55 35.00 14.47 -9.93
C LYS A 55 35.65 15.83 -9.63
N ALA A 56 35.12 16.56 -8.64
CA ALA A 56 35.66 17.86 -8.25
C ALA A 56 36.96 17.77 -7.48
N ASN A 57 37.20 16.63 -6.86
CA ASN A 57 38.44 16.35 -6.15
C ASN A 57 39.48 15.70 -7.05
#